data_add9877b34aebc16220214126a1dbffc
#
_entry.id   add9877b34aebc16220214126a1dbffc
#
_cell.length_a   1.000
_cell.length_b   1.000
_cell.length_c   1.000
_cell.angle_alpha   90.00
_cell.angle_beta   90.00
_cell.angle_gamma   90.00
#
_symmetry.space_group_name_H-M   'P 1'
#
loop_
_entity.id
_entity.type
_entity.pdbx_description
1 polymer ?
#
loop_
_entity_poly.entity_id
_entity_poly.type
_entity_poly.pdbx_seq_one_letter_code
_entity_poly.pdbx_strand_id
1 'polypeptide(L)'
;MNTMMVPTLRFLTVFFAIPLLLGGAVAQERLKVAVAGLSHDHVHTLLRAYQERRIEVVGIAEVNIRLVDRYRKNYELPDSLFFRTVGEMLHAIHPDVVLAYNAISEHVDVAEVCLPLKVPLMVEKPLAVNNEQARRIAQLAAEHRTPVFTNYETTWYDSNQTLKQLVEKGTIGPLKKVMVKDGHQGPKEIGCSEDFLNWLTDPTKNGGGALIDFGCYGANLMTWLMNGERPVAVTAVTRQLKPATYPRVDDDATLILEYKNGTTGIIQASWDWPYSIKDLQVYGEATSLHAVDAHTLHRYSSARKQESLPLETTYFNDHLSYLTALLNGDTDGTNDLSSLSNNLIVVEILQAARESAMRGERVPLDSPQR
;
A
#
# COMPACT_ATOMS: atom_id res chain seq x y z
N MET A 1 66.03 -2.93 73.08
CA MET A 1 65.67 -1.93 72.07
C MET A 1 65.64 -2.64 70.74
N ASN A 2 64.45 -3.10 70.32
CA ASN A 2 64.27 -3.83 69.08
C ASN A 2 63.59 -2.88 68.09
N THR A 3 64.32 -2.56 67.02
CA THR A 3 63.85 -1.72 65.93
C THR A 3 63.14 -2.66 64.91
N MET A 4 61.82 -2.52 64.79
CA MET A 4 61.01 -3.20 63.78
C MET A 4 61.13 -2.49 62.44
N MET A 5 61.64 -3.21 61.40
CA MET A 5 61.61 -2.77 60.03
C MET A 5 60.24 -3.07 59.41
N VAL A 6 59.61 -2.04 58.85
CA VAL A 6 58.35 -2.15 58.08
C VAL A 6 58.70 -2.32 56.61
N PRO A 7 58.14 -3.32 55.90
CA PRO A 7 58.36 -3.48 54.45
C PRO A 7 57.45 -2.55 53.64
N THR A 8 58.05 -1.74 52.76
CA THR A 8 57.35 -0.88 51.79
C THR A 8 56.84 -1.75 50.66
N LEU A 9 55.48 -1.82 50.53
CA LEU A 9 54.79 -2.50 49.45
C LEU A 9 54.73 -1.52 48.24
N ARG A 10 55.41 -1.87 47.12
CA ARG A 10 55.32 -1.14 45.86
C ARG A 10 54.13 -1.66 45.06
N PHE A 11 53.11 -0.82 44.89
CA PHE A 11 52.02 -1.08 43.97
C PHE A 11 52.46 -0.89 42.52
N LEU A 12 52.43 -1.94 41.73
CA LEU A 12 52.64 -1.92 40.30
C LEU A 12 51.31 -1.58 39.63
N THR A 13 51.16 -0.33 39.13
CA THR A 13 49.96 0.06 38.40
C THR A 13 50.11 -0.44 36.96
N VAL A 14 49.35 -1.50 36.62
CA VAL A 14 49.23 -1.96 35.25
C VAL A 14 48.17 -1.17 34.54
N PHE A 15 48.56 -0.31 33.60
CA PHE A 15 47.64 0.36 32.68
C PHE A 15 47.16 -0.62 31.61
N PHE A 16 45.93 -1.07 31.71
CA PHE A 16 45.25 -1.74 30.59
C PHE A 16 44.80 -0.68 29.59
N ALA A 17 45.49 -0.59 28.46
CA ALA A 17 45.00 0.17 27.31
C ALA A 17 43.84 -0.62 26.68
N ILE A 18 42.60 -0.15 26.89
CA ILE A 18 41.42 -0.63 26.18
C ILE A 18 41.48 -0.06 24.75
N PRO A 19 41.60 -0.89 23.70
CA PRO A 19 41.50 -0.39 22.34
C PRO A 19 40.09 0.19 22.13
N LEU A 20 39.96 1.47 21.89
CA LEU A 20 38.73 2.12 21.41
C LEU A 20 38.51 1.57 19.98
N LEU A 21 37.67 0.54 19.86
CA LEU A 21 37.09 0.17 18.57
C LEU A 21 36.20 1.34 18.14
N LEU A 22 36.74 2.23 17.34
CA LEU A 22 35.97 3.17 16.53
C LEU A 22 35.15 2.32 15.54
N GLY A 23 33.99 1.85 15.98
CA GLY A 23 32.98 1.32 15.10
C GLY A 23 32.55 2.45 14.16
N GLY A 24 33.14 2.50 12.98
CA GLY A 24 32.64 3.36 11.92
C GLY A 24 31.17 2.95 11.68
N ALA A 25 30.23 3.84 11.99
CA ALA A 25 28.86 3.67 11.55
C ALA A 25 28.92 3.58 10.02
N VAL A 26 28.76 2.38 9.48
CA VAL A 26 28.52 2.22 8.04
C VAL A 26 27.23 2.97 7.79
N ALA A 27 27.32 4.10 7.09
CA ALA A 27 26.14 4.85 6.69
C ALA A 27 25.27 3.86 5.88
N GLN A 28 24.08 3.56 6.39
CA GLN A 28 23.13 2.69 5.69
C GLN A 28 22.90 3.29 4.29
N GLU A 29 23.16 2.52 3.25
CA GLU A 29 22.97 2.95 1.88
C GLU A 29 21.49 3.28 1.68
N ARG A 30 21.17 4.46 1.16
CA ARG A 30 19.80 4.89 0.97
C ARG A 30 19.17 4.12 -0.18
N LEU A 31 17.90 3.81 -0.05
CA LEU A 31 17.10 3.16 -1.09
C LEU A 31 17.17 3.97 -2.39
N LYS A 32 17.65 3.34 -3.47
CA LYS A 32 17.74 3.93 -4.82
C LYS A 32 16.45 3.64 -5.57
N VAL A 33 15.64 4.66 -5.74
CA VAL A 33 14.32 4.58 -6.35
C VAL A 33 14.35 5.15 -7.77
N ALA A 34 13.78 4.42 -8.72
CA ALA A 34 13.38 4.98 -10.01
C ALA A 34 11.86 5.15 -10.07
N VAL A 35 11.41 6.16 -10.80
CA VAL A 35 10.00 6.56 -10.90
C VAL A 35 9.48 6.32 -12.31
N ALA A 36 8.35 5.66 -12.45
CA ALA A 36 7.62 5.48 -13.71
C ALA A 36 6.33 6.33 -13.68
N GLY A 37 6.32 7.42 -14.45
CA GLY A 37 5.20 8.35 -14.54
C GLY A 37 5.16 9.39 -13.42
N LEU A 38 4.51 10.52 -13.70
CA LEU A 38 4.34 11.64 -12.79
C LEU A 38 2.88 12.12 -12.73
N SER A 39 1.94 11.34 -13.26
CA SER A 39 0.53 11.74 -13.35
C SER A 39 -0.30 11.41 -12.11
N HIS A 40 0.20 10.59 -11.20
CA HIS A 40 -0.46 10.27 -9.93
C HIS A 40 0.05 11.17 -8.82
N ASP A 41 -0.86 11.89 -8.14
CA ASP A 41 -0.50 12.91 -7.15
C ASP A 41 0.27 12.37 -5.92
N HIS A 42 0.22 11.07 -5.64
CA HIS A 42 1.02 10.48 -4.57
C HIS A 42 2.54 10.61 -4.78
N VAL A 43 3.01 10.86 -6.02
CA VAL A 43 4.43 11.12 -6.31
C VAL A 43 4.98 12.32 -5.53
N HIS A 44 4.11 13.25 -5.14
CA HIS A 44 4.50 14.38 -4.28
C HIS A 44 5.08 13.94 -2.93
N THR A 45 4.56 12.85 -2.35
CA THR A 45 5.08 12.30 -1.09
C THR A 45 6.47 11.70 -1.28
N LEU A 46 6.69 10.99 -2.38
CA LEU A 46 7.99 10.44 -2.73
C LEU A 46 9.04 11.54 -2.93
N LEU A 47 8.69 12.58 -3.69
CA LEU A 47 9.64 13.67 -4.00
C LEU A 47 9.97 14.52 -2.76
N ARG A 48 9.04 14.64 -1.80
CA ARG A 48 9.36 15.20 -0.47
C ARG A 48 10.37 14.33 0.28
N ALA A 49 10.19 13.01 0.30
CA ALA A 49 11.14 12.09 0.93
C ALA A 49 12.55 12.17 0.29
N TYR A 50 12.62 12.43 -1.03
CA TYR A 50 13.88 12.71 -1.73
C TYR A 50 14.52 14.03 -1.23
N GLN A 51 13.75 15.12 -1.13
CA GLN A 51 14.25 16.40 -0.60
C GLN A 51 14.72 16.29 0.87
N GLU A 52 14.03 15.46 1.66
CA GLU A 52 14.39 15.12 3.04
C GLU A 52 15.60 14.17 3.14
N ARG A 53 16.13 13.71 2.00
CA ARG A 53 17.25 12.77 1.92
C ARG A 53 17.00 11.40 2.57
N ARG A 54 15.75 10.99 2.64
CA ARG A 54 15.35 9.65 3.13
C ARG A 54 15.64 8.56 2.10
N ILE A 55 15.59 8.90 0.83
CA ILE A 55 15.85 8.05 -0.34
C ILE A 55 16.75 8.75 -1.34
N GLU A 56 17.22 8.01 -2.32
CA GLU A 56 17.86 8.54 -3.53
C GLU A 56 16.95 8.27 -4.74
N VAL A 57 16.48 9.33 -5.42
CA VAL A 57 15.81 9.18 -6.72
C VAL A 57 16.88 9.19 -7.78
N VAL A 58 17.05 8.06 -8.48
CA VAL A 58 18.12 7.86 -9.47
C VAL A 58 17.65 8.03 -10.92
N GLY A 59 16.33 8.05 -11.15
CA GLY A 59 15.74 8.30 -12.47
C GLY A 59 14.23 8.46 -12.43
N ILE A 60 13.70 9.20 -13.40
CA ILE A 60 12.27 9.48 -13.58
C ILE A 60 11.93 9.31 -15.06
N ALA A 61 11.09 8.34 -15.40
CA ALA A 61 10.59 8.14 -16.76
C ALA A 61 9.24 8.83 -16.93
N GLU A 62 9.19 9.87 -17.77
CA GLU A 62 7.95 10.61 -18.07
C GLU A 62 7.99 11.14 -19.50
N VAL A 63 6.95 10.84 -20.29
CA VAL A 63 6.83 11.27 -21.68
C VAL A 63 6.21 12.67 -21.84
N ASN A 64 5.39 13.08 -20.85
CA ASN A 64 4.73 14.37 -20.87
C ASN A 64 5.67 15.47 -20.41
N ILE A 65 6.21 16.23 -21.38
CA ILE A 65 7.18 17.30 -21.10
C ILE A 65 6.62 18.38 -20.14
N ARG A 66 5.30 18.62 -20.11
CA ARG A 66 4.69 19.58 -19.18
C ARG A 66 4.78 19.09 -17.73
N LEU A 67 4.62 17.78 -17.51
CA LEU A 67 4.84 17.17 -16.19
C LEU A 67 6.31 17.25 -15.81
N VAL A 68 7.21 16.88 -16.70
CA VAL A 68 8.66 17.00 -16.49
C VAL A 68 9.03 18.42 -16.05
N ASP A 69 8.64 19.44 -16.81
CA ASP A 69 8.95 20.84 -16.51
C ASP A 69 8.37 21.30 -15.16
N ARG A 70 7.11 20.90 -14.86
CA ARG A 70 6.45 21.22 -13.60
C ARG A 70 7.17 20.61 -12.40
N TYR A 71 7.45 19.33 -12.43
CA TYR A 71 8.09 18.62 -11.31
C TYR A 71 9.56 19.01 -11.16
N ARG A 72 10.28 19.17 -12.26
CA ARG A 72 11.66 19.68 -12.26
C ARG A 72 11.76 21.01 -11.53
N LYS A 73 10.88 21.95 -11.85
CA LYS A 73 10.83 23.28 -11.22
C LYS A 73 10.42 23.22 -9.75
N ASN A 74 9.37 22.46 -9.45
CA ASN A 74 8.77 22.45 -8.10
C ASN A 74 9.67 21.76 -7.07
N TYR A 75 10.49 20.80 -7.50
CA TYR A 75 11.35 19.99 -6.62
C TYR A 75 12.84 20.22 -6.87
N GLU A 76 13.20 21.18 -7.72
CA GLU A 76 14.60 21.51 -8.09
C GLU A 76 15.37 20.28 -8.58
N LEU A 77 14.72 19.44 -9.40
CA LEU A 77 15.31 18.20 -9.89
C LEU A 77 16.28 18.48 -11.05
N PRO A 78 17.45 17.84 -11.09
CA PRO A 78 18.39 17.99 -12.19
C PRO A 78 17.87 17.32 -13.47
N ASP A 79 18.20 17.89 -14.64
CA ASP A 79 17.79 17.36 -15.95
C ASP A 79 18.24 15.91 -16.17
N SER A 80 19.37 15.52 -15.59
CA SER A 80 19.94 14.18 -15.71
C SER A 80 19.09 13.06 -15.09
N LEU A 81 18.09 13.39 -14.27
CA LEU A 81 17.16 12.40 -13.73
C LEU A 81 16.08 11.99 -14.71
N PHE A 82 15.83 12.76 -15.78
CA PHE A 82 14.66 12.53 -16.62
C PHE A 82 14.98 11.69 -17.86
N PHE A 83 14.15 10.69 -18.09
CA PHE A 83 14.16 9.78 -19.23
C PHE A 83 12.78 9.79 -19.90
N ARG A 84 12.71 9.45 -21.18
CA ARG A 84 11.44 9.42 -21.89
C ARG A 84 10.64 8.15 -21.58
N THR A 85 11.34 7.03 -21.41
CA THR A 85 10.71 5.73 -21.19
C THR A 85 11.38 4.98 -20.04
N VAL A 86 10.63 4.06 -19.41
CA VAL A 86 11.15 3.17 -18.38
C VAL A 86 12.30 2.31 -18.94
N GLY A 87 12.20 1.87 -20.18
CA GLY A 87 13.25 1.08 -20.84
C GLY A 87 14.56 1.87 -20.98
N GLU A 88 14.52 3.10 -21.50
CA GLU A 88 15.71 3.98 -21.58
C GLU A 88 16.32 4.20 -20.20
N MET A 89 15.48 4.47 -19.20
CA MET A 89 15.92 4.69 -17.82
C MET A 89 16.66 3.47 -17.26
N LEU A 90 16.07 2.28 -17.33
CA LEU A 90 16.66 1.06 -16.77
C LEU A 90 17.88 0.53 -17.54
N HIS A 91 18.09 0.96 -18.77
CA HIS A 91 19.35 0.71 -19.50
C HIS A 91 20.49 1.64 -19.03
N ALA A 92 20.16 2.82 -18.53
CA ALA A 92 21.14 3.82 -18.10
C ALA A 92 21.49 3.74 -16.59
N ILE A 93 20.56 3.26 -15.76
CA ILE A 93 20.70 3.23 -14.30
C ILE A 93 20.26 1.88 -13.72
N HIS A 94 20.70 1.59 -12.49
CA HIS A 94 20.36 0.38 -11.75
C HIS A 94 19.72 0.76 -10.41
N PRO A 95 18.38 0.95 -10.34
CA PRO A 95 17.68 1.24 -9.09
C PRO A 95 17.47 -0.06 -8.30
N ASP A 96 17.22 0.07 -7.00
CA ASP A 96 16.80 -1.03 -6.14
C ASP A 96 15.33 -1.42 -6.40
N VAL A 97 14.51 -0.42 -6.80
CA VAL A 97 13.07 -0.59 -7.07
C VAL A 97 12.57 0.49 -8.03
N VAL A 98 11.57 0.15 -8.84
CA VAL A 98 10.75 1.12 -9.59
C VAL A 98 9.43 1.34 -8.85
N LEU A 99 9.05 2.61 -8.68
CA LEU A 99 7.73 3.01 -8.17
C LEU A 99 6.92 3.61 -9.32
N ALA A 100 5.72 3.04 -9.58
CA ALA A 100 4.86 3.49 -10.67
C ALA A 100 3.81 4.49 -10.16
N TYR A 101 3.88 5.72 -10.68
CA TYR A 101 2.96 6.82 -10.41
C TYR A 101 2.28 7.31 -11.70
N ASN A 102 1.86 6.37 -12.50
CA ASN A 102 1.11 6.55 -13.75
C ASN A 102 -0.34 6.08 -13.60
N ALA A 103 -1.12 6.08 -14.68
CA ALA A 103 -2.48 5.56 -14.66
C ALA A 103 -2.48 4.04 -14.39
N ILE A 104 -3.54 3.55 -13.73
CA ILE A 104 -3.65 2.13 -13.34
C ILE A 104 -3.53 1.19 -14.54
N SER A 105 -4.11 1.59 -15.69
CA SER A 105 -4.01 0.81 -16.94
C SER A 105 -2.59 0.64 -17.49
N GLU A 106 -1.65 1.46 -17.04
CA GLU A 106 -0.25 1.48 -17.50
C GLU A 106 0.69 0.67 -16.58
N HIS A 107 0.18 0.16 -15.45
CA HIS A 107 1.00 -0.66 -14.54
C HIS A 107 1.56 -1.92 -15.21
N VAL A 108 0.77 -2.54 -16.10
CA VAL A 108 1.22 -3.72 -16.84
C VAL A 108 2.36 -3.39 -17.78
N ASP A 109 2.34 -2.23 -18.44
CA ASP A 109 3.42 -1.80 -19.36
C ASP A 109 4.73 -1.58 -18.60
N VAL A 110 4.65 -0.99 -17.39
CA VAL A 110 5.81 -0.84 -16.49
C VAL A 110 6.34 -2.22 -16.07
N ALA A 111 5.45 -3.14 -15.71
CA ALA A 111 5.83 -4.50 -15.32
C ALA A 111 6.52 -5.26 -16.47
N GLU A 112 6.05 -5.10 -17.71
CA GLU A 112 6.65 -5.72 -18.91
C GLU A 112 8.10 -5.28 -19.16
N VAL A 113 8.48 -4.11 -18.67
CA VAL A 113 9.87 -3.62 -18.76
C VAL A 113 10.69 -3.99 -17.52
N CYS A 114 10.16 -3.78 -16.32
CA CYS A 114 10.91 -3.95 -15.07
C CYS A 114 11.21 -5.43 -14.77
N LEU A 115 10.20 -6.31 -14.88
CA LEU A 115 10.31 -7.68 -14.39
C LEU A 115 11.31 -8.54 -15.18
N PRO A 116 11.39 -8.46 -16.53
CA PRO A 116 12.45 -9.14 -17.30
C PRO A 116 13.86 -8.68 -16.95
N LEU A 117 14.02 -7.42 -16.55
CA LEU A 117 15.29 -6.85 -16.09
C LEU A 117 15.59 -7.15 -14.62
N LYS A 118 14.70 -7.89 -13.95
CA LYS A 118 14.80 -8.27 -12.53
C LYS A 118 14.85 -7.07 -11.57
N VAL A 119 14.17 -5.99 -11.94
CA VAL A 119 14.01 -4.81 -11.10
C VAL A 119 12.67 -4.93 -10.36
N PRO A 120 12.66 -4.99 -9.01
CA PRO A 120 11.44 -4.99 -8.22
C PRO A 120 10.53 -3.82 -8.58
N LEU A 121 9.21 -4.05 -8.53
CA LEU A 121 8.22 -3.06 -8.90
C LEU A 121 7.20 -2.87 -7.75
N MET A 122 6.94 -1.63 -7.36
CA MET A 122 5.77 -1.28 -6.59
C MET A 122 4.89 -0.33 -7.40
N VAL A 123 3.62 -0.66 -7.53
CA VAL A 123 2.63 0.17 -8.23
C VAL A 123 1.70 0.83 -7.24
N GLU A 124 1.12 1.97 -7.63
CA GLU A 124 0.00 2.55 -6.89
C GLU A 124 -1.25 1.66 -6.97
N LYS A 125 -2.16 1.86 -6.02
CA LYS A 125 -3.40 1.08 -5.93
C LYS A 125 -4.44 1.49 -6.99
N PRO A 126 -5.25 0.53 -7.46
CA PRO A 126 -5.08 -0.92 -7.33
C PRO A 126 -4.03 -1.48 -8.30
N LEU A 127 -3.68 -2.75 -8.15
CA LEU A 127 -2.66 -3.43 -8.97
C LEU A 127 -2.88 -3.28 -10.48
N ALA A 128 -4.12 -3.39 -10.94
CA ALA A 128 -4.48 -3.36 -12.35
C ALA A 128 -5.98 -3.03 -12.53
N VAL A 129 -6.39 -2.61 -13.73
CA VAL A 129 -7.77 -2.26 -14.05
C VAL A 129 -8.70 -3.47 -14.27
N ASN A 130 -8.14 -4.66 -14.52
CA ASN A 130 -8.89 -5.89 -14.79
C ASN A 130 -8.04 -7.14 -14.53
N ASN A 131 -8.72 -8.31 -14.53
CA ASN A 131 -8.08 -9.60 -14.30
C ASN A 131 -7.06 -10.00 -15.37
N GLU A 132 -7.19 -9.54 -16.60
CA GLU A 132 -6.26 -9.85 -17.68
C GLU A 132 -4.89 -9.22 -17.38
N GLN A 133 -4.87 -7.92 -17.10
CA GLN A 133 -3.64 -7.21 -16.73
C GLN A 133 -3.03 -7.76 -15.44
N ALA A 134 -3.86 -8.01 -14.41
CA ALA A 134 -3.39 -8.58 -13.15
C ALA A 134 -2.72 -9.94 -13.33
N ARG A 135 -3.33 -10.85 -14.14
CA ARG A 135 -2.72 -12.14 -14.49
C ARG A 135 -1.44 -11.99 -15.30
N ARG A 136 -1.38 -11.01 -16.21
CA ARG A 136 -0.15 -10.73 -16.98
C ARG A 136 0.99 -10.30 -16.06
N ILE A 137 0.73 -9.41 -15.12
CA ILE A 137 1.72 -8.99 -14.10
C ILE A 137 2.17 -10.20 -13.26
N ALA A 138 1.23 -11.03 -12.81
CA ALA A 138 1.56 -12.23 -12.02
C ALA A 138 2.40 -13.24 -12.81
N GLN A 139 2.08 -13.46 -14.09
CA GLN A 139 2.85 -14.31 -14.98
C GLN A 139 4.28 -13.82 -15.10
N LEU A 140 4.49 -12.54 -15.39
CA LEU A 140 5.81 -11.93 -15.51
C LEU A 140 6.60 -12.03 -14.20
N ALA A 141 5.95 -11.75 -13.07
CA ALA A 141 6.57 -11.84 -11.74
C ALA A 141 7.08 -13.26 -11.46
N ALA A 142 6.28 -14.28 -11.77
CA ALA A 142 6.63 -15.68 -11.61
C ALA A 142 7.73 -16.11 -12.58
N GLU A 143 7.62 -15.79 -13.87
CA GLU A 143 8.57 -16.13 -14.93
C GLU A 143 9.97 -15.57 -14.63
N HIS A 144 10.04 -14.32 -14.22
CA HIS A 144 11.31 -13.64 -13.96
C HIS A 144 11.74 -13.71 -12.48
N ARG A 145 10.91 -14.28 -11.60
CA ARG A 145 11.17 -14.33 -10.14
C ARG A 145 11.48 -12.94 -9.58
N THR A 146 10.70 -11.96 -9.99
CA THR A 146 10.86 -10.56 -9.62
C THR A 146 9.64 -10.10 -8.84
N PRO A 147 9.79 -9.57 -7.61
CA PRO A 147 8.66 -9.22 -6.79
C PRO A 147 7.91 -7.98 -7.31
N VAL A 148 6.58 -8.01 -7.13
CA VAL A 148 5.68 -6.91 -7.40
C VAL A 148 4.83 -6.64 -6.16
N PHE A 149 4.70 -5.37 -5.80
CA PHE A 149 3.94 -4.89 -4.65
C PHE A 149 2.94 -3.82 -5.07
N THR A 150 1.89 -3.64 -4.27
CA THR A 150 0.92 -2.56 -4.45
C THR A 150 0.91 -1.67 -3.22
N ASN A 151 0.98 -0.36 -3.42
CA ASN A 151 1.00 0.61 -2.34
C ASN A 151 -0.42 1.06 -1.96
N TYR A 152 -0.81 0.84 -0.72
CA TYR A 152 -2.04 1.39 -0.11
C TYR A 152 -1.67 2.18 1.14
N GLU A 153 -2.25 3.35 1.31
CA GLU A 153 -2.08 4.15 2.52
C GLU A 153 -2.46 3.37 3.78
N THR A 154 -3.58 2.63 3.74
CA THR A 154 -4.11 1.87 4.88
C THR A 154 -3.26 0.67 5.29
N THR A 155 -2.29 0.25 4.46
CA THR A 155 -1.28 -0.76 4.83
C THR A 155 -0.45 -0.31 6.02
N TRP A 156 -0.17 0.99 6.10
CA TRP A 156 0.73 1.60 7.08
C TRP A 156 0.01 2.08 8.35
N TYR A 157 -1.27 1.75 8.51
CA TYR A 157 -2.06 2.13 9.68
C TYR A 157 -1.80 1.17 10.84
N ASP A 158 -1.23 1.68 11.95
CA ASP A 158 -0.97 0.91 13.17
C ASP A 158 -2.25 0.29 13.73
N SER A 159 -3.38 0.99 13.59
CA SER A 159 -4.69 0.50 14.01
C SER A 159 -5.12 -0.76 13.26
N ASN A 160 -4.92 -0.81 11.93
CA ASN A 160 -5.24 -1.98 11.11
C ASN A 160 -4.33 -3.17 11.46
N GLN A 161 -3.03 -2.92 11.63
CA GLN A 161 -2.06 -3.97 12.00
C GLN A 161 -2.37 -4.55 13.39
N THR A 162 -2.64 -3.68 14.37
CA THR A 162 -3.03 -4.12 15.72
C THR A 162 -4.37 -4.88 15.70
N LEU A 163 -5.35 -4.41 14.91
CA LEU A 163 -6.64 -5.08 14.74
C LEU A 163 -6.45 -6.50 14.21
N LYS A 164 -5.66 -6.67 13.15
CA LYS A 164 -5.36 -7.99 12.55
C LYS A 164 -4.74 -8.93 13.57
N GLN A 165 -3.76 -8.49 14.33
CA GLN A 165 -3.13 -9.30 15.37
C GLN A 165 -4.12 -9.74 16.44
N LEU A 166 -5.06 -8.87 16.84
CA LEU A 166 -6.12 -9.22 17.81
C LEU A 166 -7.10 -10.25 17.23
N VAL A 167 -7.42 -10.15 15.94
CA VAL A 167 -8.23 -11.15 15.22
C VAL A 167 -7.51 -12.50 15.20
N GLU A 168 -6.23 -12.53 14.86
CA GLU A 168 -5.42 -13.75 14.81
C GLU A 168 -5.19 -14.40 16.18
N LYS A 169 -5.06 -13.58 17.23
CA LYS A 169 -5.03 -14.03 18.63
C LYS A 169 -6.38 -14.58 19.13
N GLY A 170 -7.43 -14.54 18.30
CA GLY A 170 -8.77 -15.02 18.62
C GLY A 170 -9.55 -14.13 19.60
N THR A 171 -9.11 -12.89 19.84
CA THR A 171 -9.69 -11.96 20.82
C THR A 171 -11.18 -11.69 20.58
N ILE A 172 -11.62 -11.68 19.33
CA ILE A 172 -13.01 -11.41 18.96
C ILE A 172 -13.85 -12.69 18.76
N GLY A 173 -13.22 -13.88 18.83
CA GLY A 173 -13.83 -15.13 18.40
C GLY A 173 -13.96 -15.23 16.86
N PRO A 174 -14.73 -16.20 16.34
CA PRO A 174 -14.97 -16.34 14.91
C PRO A 174 -15.47 -15.04 14.28
N LEU A 175 -14.84 -14.63 13.19
CA LEU A 175 -15.20 -13.43 12.43
C LEU A 175 -16.57 -13.65 11.76
N LYS A 176 -17.49 -12.70 11.96
CA LYS A 176 -18.87 -12.77 11.41
C LYS A 176 -19.08 -11.72 10.33
N LYS A 177 -18.64 -10.49 10.58
CA LYS A 177 -18.86 -9.37 9.65
C LYS A 177 -17.66 -8.40 9.67
N VAL A 178 -17.35 -7.87 8.51
CA VAL A 178 -16.39 -6.78 8.34
C VAL A 178 -17.08 -5.64 7.60
N MET A 179 -16.85 -4.41 8.04
CA MET A 179 -17.31 -3.20 7.37
C MET A 179 -16.11 -2.30 7.13
N VAL A 180 -15.93 -1.88 5.89
CA VAL A 180 -14.92 -0.89 5.51
C VAL A 180 -15.60 0.30 4.89
N LYS A 181 -15.24 1.50 5.34
CA LYS A 181 -15.66 2.76 4.73
C LYS A 181 -14.41 3.51 4.31
N ASP A 182 -14.34 3.85 3.04
CA ASP A 182 -13.24 4.61 2.48
C ASP A 182 -13.77 5.61 1.46
N GLY A 183 -13.50 6.89 1.67
CA GLY A 183 -14.01 7.94 0.80
C GLY A 183 -13.75 9.35 1.32
N HIS A 184 -14.12 10.31 0.50
CA HIS A 184 -14.01 11.74 0.78
C HIS A 184 -14.99 12.53 -0.08
N GLN A 185 -14.83 13.88 -0.12
CA GLN A 185 -15.73 14.78 -0.86
C GLN A 185 -15.68 14.62 -2.39
N GLY A 186 -14.66 13.96 -2.92
CA GLY A 186 -14.39 13.77 -4.33
C GLY A 186 -13.00 14.29 -4.71
N PRO A 187 -12.34 13.67 -5.69
CA PRO A 187 -10.97 14.03 -6.06
C PRO A 187 -10.87 15.46 -6.63
N LYS A 188 -11.88 15.94 -7.34
CA LYS A 188 -11.93 17.33 -7.83
C LYS A 188 -12.12 18.31 -6.68
N GLU A 189 -13.01 18.00 -5.74
CA GLU A 189 -13.37 18.84 -4.60
C GLU A 189 -12.20 19.01 -3.61
N ILE A 190 -11.38 17.99 -3.45
CA ILE A 190 -10.17 18.06 -2.60
C ILE A 190 -8.96 18.66 -3.32
N GLY A 191 -9.08 19.01 -4.61
CA GLY A 191 -8.05 19.72 -5.37
C GLY A 191 -6.97 18.83 -5.97
N CYS A 192 -7.29 17.60 -6.34
CA CYS A 192 -6.38 16.77 -7.13
C CYS A 192 -6.00 17.44 -8.45
N SER A 193 -4.79 17.16 -8.95
CA SER A 193 -4.28 17.75 -10.18
C SER A 193 -5.11 17.35 -11.41
N GLU A 194 -5.12 18.18 -12.42
CA GLU A 194 -5.79 17.89 -13.70
C GLU A 194 -5.23 16.61 -14.34
N ASP A 195 -3.91 16.41 -14.27
CA ASP A 195 -3.26 15.24 -14.85
C ASP A 195 -3.70 13.95 -14.15
N PHE A 196 -3.90 13.99 -12.84
CA PHE A 196 -4.47 12.89 -12.07
C PHE A 196 -5.95 12.67 -12.40
N LEU A 197 -6.76 13.73 -12.37
CA LEU A 197 -8.19 13.67 -12.66
C LEU A 197 -8.48 13.11 -14.07
N ASN A 198 -7.67 13.46 -15.08
CA ASN A 198 -7.88 13.05 -16.46
C ASN A 198 -7.86 11.53 -16.67
N TRP A 199 -7.08 10.79 -15.87
CA TRP A 199 -7.09 9.34 -15.95
C TRP A 199 -7.95 8.69 -14.85
N LEU A 200 -8.03 9.28 -13.65
CA LEU A 200 -8.81 8.74 -12.54
C LEU A 200 -10.32 8.69 -12.88
N THR A 201 -10.83 9.68 -13.63
CA THR A 201 -12.22 9.75 -14.06
C THR A 201 -12.46 9.15 -15.45
N ASP A 202 -11.47 8.46 -16.01
CA ASP A 202 -11.60 7.69 -17.26
C ASP A 202 -11.78 6.18 -16.95
N PRO A 203 -12.95 5.60 -17.28
CA PRO A 203 -13.22 4.19 -16.98
C PRO A 203 -12.28 3.20 -17.67
N THR A 204 -11.59 3.63 -18.75
CA THR A 204 -10.62 2.77 -19.44
C THR A 204 -9.24 2.79 -18.79
N LYS A 205 -8.90 3.88 -18.10
CA LYS A 205 -7.60 4.09 -17.47
C LYS A 205 -7.57 3.72 -16.00
N ASN A 206 -8.66 4.01 -15.27
CA ASN A 206 -8.82 3.67 -13.85
C ASN A 206 -9.63 2.39 -13.64
N GLY A 207 -10.50 2.02 -14.59
CA GLY A 207 -11.40 0.88 -14.49
C GLY A 207 -12.78 1.21 -13.92
N GLY A 208 -13.02 2.40 -13.42
CA GLY A 208 -14.28 2.89 -12.82
C GLY A 208 -14.02 4.18 -12.07
N GLY A 209 -14.93 4.54 -11.19
CA GLY A 209 -14.84 5.70 -10.30
C GLY A 209 -14.53 5.32 -8.86
N ALA A 210 -15.39 5.74 -7.92
CA ALA A 210 -15.25 5.49 -6.50
C ALA A 210 -15.19 3.99 -6.16
N LEU A 211 -15.91 3.13 -6.92
CA LEU A 211 -15.85 1.68 -6.77
C LEU A 211 -14.41 1.18 -6.86
N ILE A 212 -13.64 1.66 -7.84
CA ILE A 212 -12.26 1.23 -8.05
C ILE A 212 -11.32 1.97 -7.11
N ASP A 213 -11.43 3.30 -7.04
CA ASP A 213 -10.51 4.15 -6.29
C ASP A 213 -10.53 3.88 -4.79
N PHE A 214 -11.72 3.71 -4.19
CA PHE A 214 -11.88 3.45 -2.76
C PHE A 214 -12.35 2.02 -2.44
N GLY A 215 -13.12 1.39 -3.33
CA GLY A 215 -13.50 -0.01 -3.13
C GLY A 215 -12.31 -0.95 -3.05
N CYS A 216 -11.18 -0.59 -3.69
CA CYS A 216 -9.95 -1.37 -3.63
C CYS A 216 -9.34 -1.45 -2.23
N TYR A 217 -9.45 -0.40 -1.41
CA TYR A 217 -8.99 -0.42 -0.01
C TYR A 217 -9.76 -1.45 0.82
N GLY A 218 -11.11 -1.44 0.67
CA GLY A 218 -11.95 -2.42 1.36
C GLY A 218 -11.67 -3.84 0.90
N ALA A 219 -11.53 -4.06 -0.41
CA ALA A 219 -11.20 -5.37 -0.96
C ALA A 219 -9.82 -5.87 -0.49
N ASN A 220 -8.84 -4.97 -0.38
CA ASN A 220 -7.49 -5.25 0.10
C ASN A 220 -7.49 -5.68 1.58
N LEU A 221 -8.14 -4.89 2.45
CA LEU A 221 -8.29 -5.18 3.88
C LEU A 221 -9.06 -6.48 4.12
N MET A 222 -10.16 -6.70 3.37
CA MET A 222 -10.95 -7.93 3.47
C MET A 222 -10.15 -9.16 3.11
N THR A 223 -9.44 -9.14 1.97
CA THR A 223 -8.63 -10.27 1.51
C THR A 223 -7.55 -10.62 2.54
N TRP A 224 -6.90 -9.62 3.10
CA TRP A 224 -5.89 -9.80 4.12
C TRP A 224 -6.47 -10.34 5.45
N LEU A 225 -7.61 -9.82 5.92
CA LEU A 225 -8.30 -10.31 7.11
C LEU A 225 -8.76 -11.76 6.95
N MET A 226 -9.14 -12.14 5.75
CA MET A 226 -9.55 -13.51 5.39
C MET A 226 -8.37 -14.42 5.02
N ASN A 227 -7.11 -13.99 5.25
CA ASN A 227 -5.89 -14.76 4.97
C ASN A 227 -5.80 -15.25 3.51
N GLY A 228 -6.22 -14.42 2.55
CA GLY A 228 -6.22 -14.76 1.13
C GLY A 228 -7.37 -15.66 0.69
N GLU A 229 -8.37 -15.93 1.54
CA GLU A 229 -9.57 -16.63 1.11
C GLU A 229 -10.40 -15.72 0.17
N ARG A 230 -10.79 -16.26 -0.98
CA ARG A 230 -11.64 -15.57 -1.94
C ARG A 230 -13.09 -15.55 -1.47
N PRO A 231 -13.83 -14.45 -1.66
CA PRO A 231 -15.26 -14.49 -1.48
C PRO A 231 -15.89 -15.45 -2.51
N VAL A 232 -16.98 -16.12 -2.14
CA VAL A 232 -17.73 -17.00 -3.05
C VAL A 232 -18.63 -16.21 -3.99
N ALA A 233 -18.94 -14.96 -3.64
CA ALA A 233 -19.71 -14.07 -4.50
C ALA A 233 -19.55 -12.60 -4.08
N VAL A 234 -19.83 -11.72 -5.04
CA VAL A 234 -19.88 -10.27 -4.87
C VAL A 234 -21.22 -9.75 -5.37
N THR A 235 -21.83 -8.86 -4.58
CA THR A 235 -22.95 -8.03 -5.00
C THR A 235 -22.56 -6.56 -4.85
N ALA A 236 -22.81 -5.73 -5.86
CA ALA A 236 -22.48 -4.32 -5.80
C ALA A 236 -23.58 -3.44 -6.38
N VAL A 237 -23.65 -2.22 -5.82
CA VAL A 237 -24.49 -1.12 -6.32
C VAL A 237 -23.59 0.09 -6.48
N THR A 238 -23.64 0.72 -7.64
CA THR A 238 -22.97 2.00 -7.91
C THR A 238 -23.98 3.10 -8.15
N ARG A 239 -23.58 4.33 -7.87
CA ARG A 239 -24.35 5.56 -8.13
C ARG A 239 -23.46 6.62 -8.74
N GLN A 240 -24.11 7.51 -9.43
CA GLN A 240 -23.52 8.75 -9.96
C GLN A 240 -24.32 9.92 -9.37
N LEU A 241 -23.90 10.35 -8.17
CA LEU A 241 -24.57 11.40 -7.38
C LEU A 241 -24.21 12.78 -7.87
N LYS A 242 -23.02 12.93 -8.49
CA LYS A 242 -22.50 14.15 -9.08
C LYS A 242 -22.27 14.00 -10.60
N PRO A 243 -23.28 13.69 -11.41
CA PRO A 243 -23.09 13.42 -12.85
C PRO A 243 -22.55 14.61 -13.65
N ALA A 244 -22.73 15.83 -13.18
CA ALA A 244 -22.13 17.02 -13.79
C ALA A 244 -20.62 17.13 -13.55
N THR A 245 -20.12 16.56 -12.46
CA THR A 245 -18.70 16.57 -12.09
C THR A 245 -17.96 15.34 -12.61
N TYR A 246 -18.58 14.17 -12.50
CA TYR A 246 -18.03 12.85 -12.88
C TYR A 246 -18.94 12.16 -13.90
N PRO A 247 -19.03 12.67 -15.16
CA PRO A 247 -20.04 12.19 -16.13
C PRO A 247 -19.81 10.78 -16.65
N ARG A 248 -18.62 10.20 -16.46
CA ARG A 248 -18.22 8.95 -17.10
C ARG A 248 -18.06 7.79 -16.14
N VAL A 249 -18.06 8.05 -14.83
CA VAL A 249 -17.76 7.04 -13.79
C VAL A 249 -18.72 7.19 -12.61
N ASP A 250 -18.81 6.16 -11.80
CA ASP A 250 -19.49 6.18 -10.50
C ASP A 250 -18.74 7.07 -9.50
N ASP A 251 -19.47 7.66 -8.58
CA ASP A 251 -18.92 8.45 -7.47
C ASP A 251 -19.35 7.93 -6.09
N ASP A 252 -20.15 6.85 -6.07
CA ASP A 252 -20.57 6.14 -4.87
C ASP A 252 -20.78 4.65 -5.18
N ALA A 253 -20.31 3.78 -4.28
CA ALA A 253 -20.44 2.34 -4.41
C ALA A 253 -20.63 1.65 -3.06
N THR A 254 -21.43 0.61 -3.03
CA THR A 254 -21.52 -0.34 -1.93
C THR A 254 -21.35 -1.76 -2.46
N LEU A 255 -20.41 -2.51 -1.87
CA LEU A 255 -20.13 -3.90 -2.22
C LEU A 255 -20.46 -4.80 -1.03
N ILE A 256 -20.98 -5.99 -1.32
CA ILE A 256 -21.18 -7.07 -0.35
C ILE A 256 -20.36 -8.27 -0.82
N LEU A 257 -19.47 -8.76 0.04
CA LEU A 257 -18.65 -9.94 -0.19
C LEU A 257 -19.15 -11.09 0.68
N GLU A 258 -19.42 -12.24 0.07
CA GLU A 258 -19.87 -13.43 0.79
C GLU A 258 -18.74 -14.45 0.86
N TYR A 259 -18.44 -14.99 2.04
CA TYR A 259 -17.40 -15.99 2.24
C TYR A 259 -18.01 -17.36 2.62
N LYS A 260 -17.30 -18.44 2.26
CA LYS A 260 -17.75 -19.81 2.47
C LYS A 260 -18.03 -20.15 3.95
N ASN A 261 -17.27 -19.55 4.86
CA ASN A 261 -17.43 -19.73 6.31
C ASN A 261 -18.62 -18.92 6.91
N GLY A 262 -19.40 -18.20 6.08
CA GLY A 262 -20.51 -17.35 6.48
C GLY A 262 -20.13 -15.92 6.86
N THR A 263 -18.86 -15.56 6.85
CA THR A 263 -18.42 -14.17 7.03
C THR A 263 -18.96 -13.32 5.88
N THR A 264 -19.40 -12.10 6.19
CA THR A 264 -19.86 -11.11 5.21
C THR A 264 -19.01 -9.86 5.29
N GLY A 265 -18.47 -9.39 4.16
CA GLY A 265 -17.83 -8.09 4.02
C GLY A 265 -18.77 -7.06 3.43
N ILE A 266 -18.76 -5.84 3.96
CA ILE A 266 -19.47 -4.68 3.39
C ILE A 266 -18.42 -3.59 3.17
N ILE A 267 -18.29 -3.13 1.92
CA ILE A 267 -17.39 -2.06 1.55
C ILE A 267 -18.23 -0.89 1.04
N GLN A 268 -18.01 0.28 1.60
CA GLN A 268 -18.61 1.54 1.18
C GLN A 268 -17.52 2.46 0.66
N ALA A 269 -17.62 2.87 -0.59
CA ALA A 269 -16.65 3.68 -1.31
C ALA A 269 -17.35 4.92 -1.86
N SER A 270 -16.85 6.13 -1.60
CA SER A 270 -17.55 7.33 -2.03
C SER A 270 -16.63 8.51 -2.32
N TRP A 271 -17.00 9.28 -3.34
CA TRP A 271 -16.51 10.64 -3.64
C TRP A 271 -17.53 11.73 -3.29
N ASP A 272 -18.54 11.38 -2.46
CA ASP A 272 -19.64 12.28 -2.10
C ASP A 272 -19.91 12.37 -0.58
N TRP A 273 -18.89 12.12 0.23
CA TRP A 273 -18.99 12.28 1.67
C TRP A 273 -18.55 13.68 2.12
N PRO A 274 -19.08 14.20 3.24
CA PRO A 274 -18.76 15.56 3.70
C PRO A 274 -17.34 15.72 4.23
N TYR A 275 -16.64 14.61 4.54
CA TYR A 275 -15.28 14.57 5.04
C TYR A 275 -14.63 13.22 4.71
N SER A 276 -13.30 13.16 4.83
CA SER A 276 -12.55 11.92 4.59
C SER A 276 -12.80 10.90 5.70
N ILE A 277 -13.07 9.66 5.30
CA ILE A 277 -13.21 8.49 6.18
C ILE A 277 -12.33 7.39 5.61
N LYS A 278 -11.59 6.71 6.47
CA LYS A 278 -10.88 5.46 6.19
C LYS A 278 -10.97 4.59 7.43
N ASP A 279 -12.09 3.91 7.64
CA ASP A 279 -12.35 3.11 8.82
C ASP A 279 -12.55 1.61 8.50
N LEU A 280 -12.18 0.79 9.47
CA LEU A 280 -12.35 -0.65 9.43
C LEU A 280 -13.01 -1.14 10.71
N GLN A 281 -14.18 -1.77 10.58
CA GLN A 281 -14.90 -2.40 11.70
C GLN A 281 -14.98 -3.91 11.50
N VAL A 282 -14.65 -4.67 12.54
CA VAL A 282 -14.77 -6.13 12.55
C VAL A 282 -15.66 -6.58 13.69
N TYR A 283 -16.57 -7.50 13.40
CA TYR A 283 -17.53 -8.08 14.34
C TYR A 283 -17.25 -9.57 14.46
N GLY A 284 -16.81 -9.98 15.63
CA GLY A 284 -16.66 -11.39 15.98
C GLY A 284 -17.84 -11.87 16.84
N GLU A 285 -17.74 -13.12 17.29
CA GLU A 285 -18.76 -13.69 18.17
C GLU A 285 -18.74 -13.10 19.58
N ALA A 286 -17.54 -12.78 20.09
CA ALA A 286 -17.35 -12.30 21.46
C ALA A 286 -17.42 -10.77 21.59
N THR A 287 -16.88 -10.04 20.63
CA THR A 287 -16.74 -8.58 20.69
C THR A 287 -16.51 -8.01 19.28
N SER A 288 -16.43 -6.69 19.16
CA SER A 288 -16.06 -6.01 17.93
C SER A 288 -14.90 -5.06 18.14
N LEU A 289 -14.14 -4.82 17.05
CA LEU A 289 -13.06 -3.85 16.98
C LEU A 289 -13.37 -2.81 15.91
N HIS A 290 -12.91 -1.59 16.10
CA HIS A 290 -13.07 -0.49 15.18
C HIS A 290 -11.77 0.31 15.08
N ALA A 291 -11.04 0.15 14.00
CA ALA A 291 -9.97 1.06 13.59
C ALA A 291 -10.62 2.28 12.93
N VAL A 292 -10.69 3.37 13.65
CA VAL A 292 -11.40 4.61 13.26
C VAL A 292 -10.59 5.41 12.25
N ASP A 293 -9.28 5.39 12.42
CA ASP A 293 -8.27 6.03 11.57
C ASP A 293 -6.92 5.32 11.77
N ALA A 294 -5.84 5.88 11.21
CA ALA A 294 -4.49 5.28 11.29
C ALA A 294 -4.01 4.99 12.72
N HIS A 295 -4.48 5.77 13.72
CA HIS A 295 -3.91 5.82 15.05
C HIS A 295 -4.93 5.56 16.18
N THR A 296 -6.17 5.19 15.83
CA THR A 296 -7.26 5.01 16.81
C THR A 296 -7.92 3.65 16.64
N LEU A 297 -7.84 2.81 17.68
CA LEU A 297 -8.49 1.50 17.73
C LEU A 297 -9.36 1.38 18.97
N HIS A 298 -10.61 1.02 18.76
CA HIS A 298 -11.57 0.78 19.82
C HIS A 298 -12.03 -0.68 19.87
N ARG A 299 -12.31 -1.17 21.08
CA ARG A 299 -13.03 -2.42 21.34
C ARG A 299 -14.39 -2.10 21.95
N TYR A 300 -15.43 -2.83 21.54
CA TYR A 300 -16.78 -2.70 22.10
C TYR A 300 -17.21 -4.01 22.75
N SER A 301 -17.51 -3.99 24.04
CA SER A 301 -18.06 -5.15 24.75
C SER A 301 -19.52 -5.41 24.37
N SER A 302 -20.06 -6.55 24.81
CA SER A 302 -21.49 -6.90 24.66
C SER A 302 -22.44 -5.86 25.28
N ALA A 303 -21.98 -5.14 26.32
CA ALA A 303 -22.71 -4.03 26.93
C ALA A 303 -22.53 -2.69 26.17
N ARG A 304 -21.94 -2.70 24.97
CA ARG A 304 -21.60 -1.52 24.17
C ARG A 304 -20.63 -0.55 24.88
N LYS A 305 -19.88 -1.03 25.86
CA LYS A 305 -18.85 -0.21 26.50
C LYS A 305 -17.65 -0.14 25.56
N GLN A 306 -17.30 1.08 25.18
CA GLN A 306 -16.12 1.40 24.36
C GLN A 306 -14.87 1.41 25.23
N GLU A 307 -13.80 0.85 24.70
CA GLU A 307 -12.46 0.89 25.27
C GLU A 307 -11.47 1.26 24.16
N SER A 308 -10.63 2.26 24.39
CA SER A 308 -9.51 2.58 23.50
C SER A 308 -8.38 1.59 23.76
N LEU A 309 -7.88 0.96 22.71
CA LEU A 309 -6.80 -0.01 22.81
C LEU A 309 -5.45 0.67 22.50
N PRO A 310 -4.37 0.27 23.17
CA PRO A 310 -3.03 0.66 22.75
C PRO A 310 -2.72 0.03 21.40
N LEU A 311 -2.01 0.78 20.55
CA LEU A 311 -1.53 0.27 19.28
C LEU A 311 -0.15 -0.35 19.43
N GLU A 312 0.07 -1.45 18.77
CA GLU A 312 1.42 -1.99 18.60
C GLU A 312 2.10 -1.19 17.49
N THR A 313 3.30 -0.70 17.74
CA THR A 313 4.08 0.04 16.74
C THR A 313 4.37 -0.90 15.57
N THR A 314 3.99 -0.49 14.37
CA THR A 314 4.33 -1.23 13.15
C THR A 314 5.82 -1.11 12.85
N TYR A 315 6.38 -2.13 12.23
CA TYR A 315 7.77 -2.09 11.76
C TYR A 315 7.97 -1.11 10.60
N PHE A 316 6.87 -0.74 9.90
CA PHE A 316 6.90 0.07 8.68
C PHE A 316 5.88 1.20 8.78
N ASN A 317 6.37 2.44 8.70
CA ASN A 317 5.52 3.64 8.76
C ASN A 317 5.06 4.10 7.37
N ASP A 318 5.67 3.59 6.32
CA ASP A 318 5.38 3.90 4.93
C ASP A 318 5.98 2.84 3.98
N HIS A 319 5.65 2.96 2.69
CA HIS A 319 6.15 2.06 1.64
C HIS A 319 7.68 2.11 1.49
N LEU A 320 8.33 3.21 1.84
CA LEU A 320 9.79 3.33 1.71
C LEU A 320 10.53 2.53 2.79
N SER A 321 10.05 2.58 4.03
CA SER A 321 10.58 1.76 5.13
C SER A 321 10.33 0.27 4.87
N TYR A 322 9.15 -0.07 4.33
CA TYR A 322 8.82 -1.43 3.93
C TYR A 322 9.74 -1.96 2.81
N LEU A 323 9.95 -1.19 1.74
CA LEU A 323 10.84 -1.55 0.64
C LEU A 323 12.29 -1.68 1.12
N THR A 324 12.74 -0.82 2.01
CA THR A 324 14.07 -0.94 2.62
C THR A 324 14.22 -2.25 3.38
N ALA A 325 13.21 -2.63 4.17
CA ALA A 325 13.23 -3.90 4.91
C ALA A 325 13.19 -5.13 4.00
N LEU A 326 12.42 -5.08 2.90
CA LEU A 326 12.42 -6.13 1.86
C LEU A 326 13.82 -6.35 1.27
N LEU A 327 14.50 -5.27 0.91
CA LEU A 327 15.85 -5.34 0.33
C LEU A 327 16.89 -5.82 1.33
N ASN A 328 16.73 -5.51 2.61
CA ASN A 328 17.57 -6.01 3.68
C ASN A 328 17.29 -7.49 4.05
N GLY A 329 16.18 -8.05 3.56
CA GLY A 329 15.73 -9.39 3.93
C GLY A 329 15.07 -9.48 5.32
N ASP A 330 14.65 -8.34 5.88
CA ASP A 330 13.95 -8.28 7.18
C ASP A 330 12.49 -8.76 7.07
N THR A 331 11.93 -8.73 5.85
CA THR A 331 10.64 -9.29 5.48
C THR A 331 10.69 -9.85 4.07
N ASP A 332 9.84 -10.82 3.75
CA ASP A 332 9.72 -11.41 2.41
C ASP A 332 8.57 -10.82 1.58
N GLY A 333 7.74 -9.96 2.20
CA GLY A 333 6.59 -9.32 1.55
C GLY A 333 5.48 -10.30 1.13
N THR A 334 5.47 -11.50 1.70
CA THR A 334 4.42 -12.49 1.44
C THR A 334 3.26 -12.34 2.43
N ASN A 335 2.04 -12.61 1.95
CA ASN A 335 0.83 -12.63 2.79
C ASN A 335 0.50 -11.33 3.52
N ASP A 336 1.02 -10.21 3.06
CA ASP A 336 0.69 -8.87 3.57
C ASP A 336 -0.21 -8.09 2.62
N LEU A 337 -0.63 -6.89 3.05
CA LEU A 337 -1.52 -6.02 2.28
C LEU A 337 -0.93 -5.57 0.94
N SER A 338 0.39 -5.44 0.84
CA SER A 338 1.10 -5.03 -0.38
C SER A 338 1.42 -6.19 -1.32
N SER A 339 1.32 -7.45 -0.84
CA SER A 339 1.71 -8.64 -1.61
C SER A 339 0.94 -8.79 -2.92
N LEU A 340 1.61 -9.32 -3.93
CA LEU A 340 0.99 -9.63 -5.23
C LEU A 340 -0.21 -10.57 -5.07
N SER A 341 -0.09 -11.60 -4.23
CA SER A 341 -1.16 -12.60 -3.99
C SER A 341 -2.42 -11.96 -3.42
N ASN A 342 -2.30 -11.04 -2.44
CA ASN A 342 -3.44 -10.31 -1.91
C ASN A 342 -4.11 -9.45 -2.99
N ASN A 343 -3.31 -8.76 -3.80
CA ASN A 343 -3.79 -7.80 -4.78
C ASN A 343 -4.35 -8.42 -6.06
N LEU A 344 -4.00 -9.65 -6.40
CA LEU A 344 -4.70 -10.41 -7.44
C LEU A 344 -6.16 -10.66 -7.07
N ILE A 345 -6.43 -11.05 -5.83
CA ILE A 345 -7.80 -11.25 -5.32
C ILE A 345 -8.56 -9.92 -5.27
N VAL A 346 -7.89 -8.83 -4.91
CA VAL A 346 -8.51 -7.48 -4.96
C VAL A 346 -9.03 -7.17 -6.36
N VAL A 347 -8.24 -7.38 -7.41
CA VAL A 347 -8.69 -7.12 -8.79
C VAL A 347 -9.84 -8.04 -9.20
N GLU A 348 -9.83 -9.32 -8.78
CA GLU A 348 -10.95 -10.24 -9.00
C GLU A 348 -12.25 -9.71 -8.35
N ILE A 349 -12.18 -9.24 -7.10
CA ILE A 349 -13.33 -8.66 -6.38
C ILE A 349 -13.85 -7.41 -7.10
N LEU A 350 -12.96 -6.49 -7.48
CA LEU A 350 -13.35 -5.24 -8.15
C LEU A 350 -13.98 -5.50 -9.52
N GLN A 351 -13.47 -6.45 -10.29
CA GLN A 351 -14.07 -6.81 -11.57
C GLN A 351 -15.45 -7.44 -11.39
N ALA A 352 -15.62 -8.36 -10.43
CA ALA A 352 -16.91 -8.94 -10.12
C ALA A 352 -17.91 -7.89 -9.59
N ALA A 353 -17.44 -6.92 -8.81
CA ALA A 353 -18.27 -5.81 -8.34
C ALA A 353 -18.77 -4.92 -9.48
N ARG A 354 -17.93 -4.57 -10.45
CA ARG A 354 -18.34 -3.85 -11.66
C ARG A 354 -19.39 -4.65 -12.45
N GLU A 355 -19.15 -5.93 -12.64
CA GLU A 355 -20.08 -6.82 -13.35
C GLU A 355 -21.41 -6.91 -12.61
N SER A 356 -21.39 -7.07 -11.28
CA SER A 356 -22.58 -7.07 -10.43
C SER A 356 -23.37 -5.78 -10.54
N ALA A 357 -22.71 -4.63 -10.45
CA ALA A 357 -23.35 -3.32 -10.55
C ALA A 357 -24.00 -3.09 -11.94
N MET A 358 -23.34 -3.53 -13.02
CA MET A 358 -23.86 -3.42 -14.38
C MET A 358 -25.08 -4.33 -14.63
N ARG A 359 -25.07 -5.55 -14.09
CA ARG A 359 -26.14 -6.54 -14.30
C ARG A 359 -27.27 -6.42 -13.29
N GLY A 360 -27.03 -5.78 -12.15
CA GLY A 360 -27.96 -5.78 -11.01
C GLY A 360 -28.10 -7.15 -10.34
N GLU A 361 -27.08 -8.00 -10.43
CA GLU A 361 -27.09 -9.39 -10.00
C GLU A 361 -25.90 -9.71 -9.09
N ARG A 362 -26.07 -10.74 -8.27
CA ARG A 362 -24.98 -11.36 -7.51
C ARG A 362 -24.05 -12.13 -8.47
N VAL A 363 -22.76 -11.80 -8.47
CA VAL A 363 -21.74 -12.45 -9.31
C VAL A 363 -20.95 -13.44 -8.48
N PRO A 364 -20.97 -14.76 -8.82
CA PRO A 364 -20.10 -15.73 -8.17
C PRO A 364 -18.64 -15.51 -8.57
N LEU A 365 -17.71 -15.69 -7.62
CA LEU A 365 -16.30 -15.84 -7.93
C LEU A 365 -15.98 -17.33 -8.02
N ASP A 366 -15.66 -17.78 -9.22
CA ASP A 366 -15.24 -19.16 -9.43
C ASP A 366 -13.90 -19.40 -8.72
N SER A 367 -13.81 -20.55 -8.03
CA SER A 367 -12.50 -21.00 -7.55
C SER A 367 -11.56 -21.13 -8.76
N PRO A 368 -10.29 -20.69 -8.69
CA PRO A 368 -9.37 -20.88 -9.78
C PRO A 368 -9.39 -22.35 -10.19
N GLN A 369 -9.63 -22.62 -11.48
CA GLN A 369 -9.40 -23.94 -12.01
C GLN A 369 -7.92 -24.28 -11.74
N ARG A 370 -7.69 -25.34 -10.95
CA ARG A 370 -6.37 -25.83 -10.55
C ARG A 370 -5.55 -26.26 -11.75
#